data_c3eb286a420e9f45ac0bf727fe355107
#
_entry.id   c3eb286a420e9f45ac0bf727fe355107
#
_cell.length_a   1.000
_cell.length_b   1.000
_cell.length_c   1.000
_cell.angle_alpha   90.00
_cell.angle_beta   90.00
_cell.angle_gamma   90.00
#
_symmetry.space_group_name_H-M   'P 1'
#
loop_
_entity.id
_entity.type
_entity.pdbx_description
1 polymer ?
#
loop_
_entity_poly.entity_id
_entity_poly.type
_entity_poly.pdbx_seq_one_letter_code
_entity_poly.pdbx_strand_id
1 'polypeptide(L)'
;MALTPAETLEATVRVLTRNGIEVHLTGGQGCCGALNTHSGEPDSAIEMAKQNIDSFLSANPAAIVSASAGCGAAMKDYGELLANEPEYVDKAKQVALLTKDIHELLVEYEFEAPTKPLNVKVTYQDPCHLLNVQRITDAPRAILNSIPGLELIELGEAAVCCGSAGTYSLTQREMSAQLGKRKARNVVATGAEIVATGNPGCAMQLDFALTEVATEDSNTRSTKVRYVVDLLDQAYALERS
;
A
#
# COMPACT_ATOMS: atom_id res chain seq x y z
N MET A 1 2.53 -10.91 -1.64
CA MET A 1 2.43 -9.81 -0.65
C MET A 1 3.23 -10.07 0.64
N ALA A 2 4.35 -10.73 0.55
CA ALA A 2 5.13 -11.20 1.71
C ALA A 2 5.64 -10.10 2.67
N LEU A 3 5.62 -8.84 2.28
CA LEU A 3 6.09 -7.71 3.10
C LEU A 3 4.95 -6.89 3.75
N THR A 4 3.70 -7.12 3.38
CA THR A 4 2.56 -6.48 4.06
C THR A 4 2.32 -7.21 5.38
N PRO A 5 2.20 -6.50 6.51
CA PRO A 5 1.94 -7.14 7.80
C PRO A 5 0.66 -7.98 7.77
N ALA A 6 0.67 -9.13 8.47
CA ALA A 6 -0.51 -10.00 8.55
C ALA A 6 -1.73 -9.26 9.12
N GLU A 7 -1.51 -8.42 10.13
CA GLU A 7 -2.54 -7.58 10.75
C GLU A 7 -3.22 -6.64 9.74
N THR A 8 -2.44 -6.05 8.82
CA THR A 8 -2.98 -5.19 7.74
C THR A 8 -3.78 -6.00 6.73
N LEU A 9 -3.35 -7.23 6.41
CA LEU A 9 -4.12 -8.13 5.53
C LEU A 9 -5.45 -8.54 6.18
N GLU A 10 -5.44 -8.86 7.45
CA GLU A 10 -6.64 -9.15 8.23
C GLU A 10 -7.57 -7.92 8.32
N ALA A 11 -7.01 -6.72 8.56
CA ALA A 11 -7.75 -5.47 8.54
C ALA A 11 -8.41 -5.24 7.16
N THR A 12 -7.67 -5.51 6.07
CA THR A 12 -8.19 -5.43 4.70
C THR A 12 -9.43 -6.33 4.53
N VAL A 13 -9.34 -7.59 4.97
CA VAL A 13 -10.47 -8.52 4.91
C VAL A 13 -11.66 -8.01 5.73
N ARG A 14 -11.44 -7.57 6.97
CA ARG A 14 -12.50 -7.03 7.84
C ARG A 14 -13.19 -5.81 7.23
N VAL A 15 -12.40 -4.87 6.69
CA VAL A 15 -12.92 -3.66 6.05
C VAL A 15 -13.76 -4.00 4.83
N LEU A 16 -13.28 -4.88 3.94
CA LEU A 16 -14.03 -5.30 2.76
C LEU A 16 -15.33 -6.01 3.14
N THR A 17 -15.26 -6.96 4.07
CA THR A 17 -16.44 -7.72 4.52
C THR A 17 -17.49 -6.82 5.19
N ARG A 18 -17.06 -5.83 6.00
CA ARG A 18 -17.98 -4.85 6.57
C ARG A 18 -18.71 -4.05 5.50
N ASN A 19 -18.08 -3.78 4.38
CA ASN A 19 -18.68 -3.07 3.26
C ASN A 19 -19.42 -4.00 2.28
N GLY A 20 -19.77 -5.21 2.70
CA GLY A 20 -20.59 -6.15 1.92
C GLY A 20 -19.83 -6.83 0.77
N ILE A 21 -18.50 -6.71 0.73
CA ILE A 21 -17.68 -7.35 -0.30
C ILE A 21 -17.26 -8.73 0.18
N GLU A 22 -17.64 -9.75 -0.56
CA GLU A 22 -17.22 -11.14 -0.30
C GLU A 22 -15.74 -11.30 -0.68
N VAL A 23 -14.92 -11.78 0.28
CA VAL A 23 -13.48 -11.91 0.11
C VAL A 23 -13.09 -13.39 0.01
N HIS A 24 -12.46 -13.73 -1.12
CA HIS A 24 -11.89 -15.06 -1.34
C HIS A 24 -10.36 -15.02 -1.24
N LEU A 25 -9.78 -15.82 -0.36
CA LEU A 25 -8.35 -16.02 -0.27
C LEU A 25 -7.97 -17.25 -1.10
N THR A 26 -7.33 -17.02 -2.24
CA THR A 26 -6.91 -18.11 -3.12
C THR A 26 -5.62 -18.76 -2.62
N GLY A 27 -5.56 -20.09 -2.67
CA GLY A 27 -4.31 -20.83 -2.45
C GLY A 27 -3.35 -20.67 -3.63
N GLY A 28 -2.05 -20.78 -3.37
CA GLY A 28 -1.03 -20.78 -4.42
C GLY A 28 -0.56 -19.41 -4.89
N GLN A 29 -1.15 -18.30 -4.44
CA GLN A 29 -0.62 -16.98 -4.72
C GLN A 29 0.75 -16.76 -4.05
N GLY A 30 1.63 -16.01 -4.73
CA GLY A 30 2.98 -15.72 -4.26
C GLY A 30 3.35 -14.25 -4.36
N CYS A 31 4.65 -13.99 -4.51
CA CYS A 31 5.17 -12.64 -4.78
C CYS A 31 4.66 -12.15 -6.15
N CYS A 32 4.39 -10.84 -6.27
CA CYS A 32 3.97 -10.23 -7.54
C CYS A 32 5.08 -10.17 -8.61
N GLY A 33 6.33 -10.47 -8.26
CA GLY A 33 7.46 -10.43 -9.18
C GLY A 33 8.08 -9.05 -9.40
N ALA A 34 7.51 -7.97 -8.85
CA ALA A 34 7.99 -6.60 -9.08
C ALA A 34 9.50 -6.41 -8.79
N LEU A 35 10.00 -6.97 -7.70
CA LEU A 35 11.42 -6.84 -7.35
C LEU A 35 12.33 -7.54 -8.35
N ASN A 36 11.91 -8.69 -8.90
CA ASN A 36 12.64 -9.42 -9.93
C ASN A 36 12.69 -8.61 -11.23
N THR A 37 11.56 -8.05 -11.67
CA THR A 37 11.52 -7.17 -12.85
C THR A 37 12.46 -5.97 -12.68
N HIS A 38 12.42 -5.29 -11.52
CA HIS A 38 13.27 -4.13 -11.24
C HIS A 38 14.76 -4.50 -11.10
N SER A 39 15.09 -5.75 -10.83
CA SER A 39 16.48 -6.24 -10.72
C SER A 39 17.02 -6.84 -12.02
N GLY A 40 16.24 -6.81 -13.11
CA GLY A 40 16.66 -7.36 -14.40
C GLY A 40 16.53 -8.88 -14.51
N GLU A 41 15.65 -9.48 -13.70
CA GLU A 41 15.34 -10.92 -13.68
C GLU A 41 13.90 -11.19 -14.19
N PRO A 42 13.60 -10.84 -15.46
CA PRO A 42 12.22 -10.95 -15.98
C PRO A 42 11.70 -12.39 -16.02
N ASP A 43 12.54 -13.39 -16.29
CA ASP A 43 12.10 -14.78 -16.34
C ASP A 43 11.51 -15.25 -15.02
N SER A 44 12.16 -14.92 -13.91
CA SER A 44 11.64 -15.21 -12.57
C SER A 44 10.33 -14.47 -12.28
N ALA A 45 10.21 -13.24 -12.76
CA ALA A 45 8.98 -12.45 -12.61
C ALA A 45 7.81 -13.04 -13.42
N ILE A 46 8.09 -13.51 -14.64
CA ILE A 46 7.12 -14.20 -15.52
C ILE A 46 6.56 -15.45 -14.83
N GLU A 47 7.40 -16.31 -14.26
CA GLU A 47 6.94 -17.52 -13.56
C GLU A 47 6.09 -17.20 -12.33
N MET A 48 6.48 -16.17 -11.54
CA MET A 48 5.67 -15.70 -10.42
C MET A 48 4.32 -15.14 -10.89
N ALA A 49 4.30 -14.40 -11.99
CA ALA A 49 3.08 -13.86 -12.56
C ALA A 49 2.14 -14.96 -13.07
N LYS A 50 2.65 -15.98 -13.77
CA LYS A 50 1.86 -17.13 -14.21
C LYS A 50 1.20 -17.85 -13.04
N GLN A 51 1.96 -18.13 -11.98
CA GLN A 51 1.42 -18.74 -10.76
C GLN A 51 0.29 -17.90 -10.14
N ASN A 52 0.49 -16.58 -10.03
CA ASN A 52 -0.53 -15.68 -9.50
C ASN A 52 -1.77 -15.60 -10.39
N ILE A 53 -1.59 -15.53 -11.71
CA ILE A 53 -2.69 -15.52 -12.69
C ILE A 53 -3.57 -16.77 -12.54
N ASP A 54 -2.98 -17.96 -12.52
CA ASP A 54 -3.72 -19.22 -12.37
C ASP A 54 -4.44 -19.27 -11.01
N SER A 55 -3.78 -18.84 -9.93
CA SER A 55 -4.38 -18.76 -8.60
C SER A 55 -5.58 -17.82 -8.56
N PHE A 56 -5.43 -16.59 -9.05
CA PHE A 56 -6.51 -15.60 -8.98
C PHE A 56 -7.69 -15.96 -9.87
N LEU A 57 -7.45 -16.36 -11.10
CA LEU A 57 -8.52 -16.68 -12.05
C LEU A 57 -9.28 -17.96 -11.69
N SER A 58 -8.68 -18.86 -10.89
CA SER A 58 -9.38 -20.07 -10.39
C SER A 58 -10.62 -19.75 -9.55
N ALA A 59 -10.65 -18.59 -8.90
CA ALA A 59 -11.78 -18.09 -8.09
C ALA A 59 -12.83 -17.32 -8.89
N ASN A 60 -12.60 -17.07 -10.19
CA ASN A 60 -13.46 -16.24 -11.03
C ASN A 60 -13.86 -14.89 -10.36
N PRO A 61 -12.89 -14.08 -9.91
CA PRO A 61 -13.16 -12.90 -9.09
C PRO A 61 -13.75 -11.75 -9.91
N ALA A 62 -14.58 -10.91 -9.26
CA ALA A 62 -15.02 -9.64 -9.83
C ALA A 62 -13.92 -8.56 -9.76
N ALA A 63 -13.03 -8.65 -8.76
CA ALA A 63 -11.85 -7.80 -8.62
C ALA A 63 -10.72 -8.55 -7.89
N ILE A 64 -9.47 -8.17 -8.14
CA ILE A 64 -8.28 -8.64 -7.44
C ILE A 64 -7.73 -7.49 -6.64
N VAL A 65 -7.81 -7.57 -5.30
CA VAL A 65 -7.50 -6.44 -4.42
C VAL A 65 -6.07 -6.51 -3.90
N SER A 66 -5.36 -5.40 -3.99
CA SER A 66 -4.04 -5.23 -3.42
C SER A 66 -4.01 -4.14 -2.35
N ALA A 67 -3.53 -4.47 -1.14
CA ALA A 67 -3.20 -3.50 -0.09
C ALA A 67 -1.75 -3.02 -0.16
N SER A 68 -1.09 -3.19 -1.31
CA SER A 68 0.30 -2.81 -1.56
C SER A 68 0.42 -2.11 -2.90
N ALA A 69 0.72 -0.82 -2.89
CA ALA A 69 0.83 0.01 -4.09
C ALA A 69 1.81 -0.55 -5.13
N GLY A 70 2.97 -1.07 -4.68
CA GLY A 70 3.97 -1.66 -5.57
C GLY A 70 3.50 -2.97 -6.21
N CYS A 71 2.83 -3.84 -5.45
CA CYS A 71 2.28 -5.08 -5.97
C CYS A 71 1.10 -4.82 -6.93
N GLY A 72 0.20 -3.89 -6.56
CA GLY A 72 -0.91 -3.48 -7.42
C GLY A 72 -0.43 -2.95 -8.77
N ALA A 73 0.59 -2.08 -8.75
CA ALA A 73 1.21 -1.56 -9.97
C ALA A 73 1.76 -2.70 -10.85
N ALA A 74 2.56 -3.61 -10.25
CA ALA A 74 3.13 -4.73 -11.01
C ALA A 74 2.07 -5.67 -11.61
N MET A 75 1.00 -5.95 -10.87
CA MET A 75 -0.09 -6.79 -11.40
C MET A 75 -0.88 -6.10 -12.52
N LYS A 76 -1.03 -4.78 -12.47
CA LYS A 76 -1.62 -3.99 -13.59
C LYS A 76 -0.74 -4.04 -14.85
N ASP A 77 0.56 -4.30 -14.71
CA ASP A 77 1.52 -4.41 -15.82
C ASP A 77 1.74 -5.85 -16.31
N TYR A 78 1.05 -6.86 -15.76
CA TYR A 78 1.21 -8.26 -16.18
C TYR A 78 0.94 -8.48 -17.67
N GLY A 79 0.04 -7.71 -18.28
CA GLY A 79 -0.24 -7.78 -19.72
C GLY A 79 0.98 -7.46 -20.58
N GLU A 80 1.84 -6.53 -20.15
CA GLU A 80 3.10 -6.19 -20.82
C GLU A 80 4.19 -7.22 -20.48
N LEU A 81 4.30 -7.61 -19.21
CA LEU A 81 5.30 -8.58 -18.76
C LEU A 81 5.16 -9.93 -19.51
N LEU A 82 3.93 -10.38 -19.76
CA LEU A 82 3.64 -11.65 -20.43
C LEU A 82 3.23 -11.46 -21.92
N ALA A 83 3.59 -10.35 -22.55
CA ALA A 83 3.22 -10.07 -23.95
C ALA A 83 3.73 -11.15 -24.95
N ASN A 84 4.84 -11.80 -24.62
CA ASN A 84 5.46 -12.86 -25.45
C ASN A 84 5.11 -14.29 -24.97
N GLU A 85 4.15 -14.45 -24.07
CA GLU A 85 3.70 -15.71 -23.52
C GLU A 85 2.30 -16.08 -24.07
N PRO A 86 2.19 -16.78 -25.21
CA PRO A 86 0.91 -16.95 -25.93
C PRO A 86 -0.21 -17.58 -25.10
N GLU A 87 0.14 -18.47 -24.15
CA GLU A 87 -0.84 -19.14 -23.28
C GLU A 87 -1.35 -18.27 -22.14
N TYR A 88 -0.63 -17.19 -21.81
CA TYR A 88 -0.90 -16.33 -20.65
C TYR A 88 -1.27 -14.89 -21.00
N VAL A 89 -0.96 -14.39 -22.18
CA VAL A 89 -1.13 -12.97 -22.53
C VAL A 89 -2.55 -12.46 -22.29
N ASP A 90 -3.58 -13.23 -22.63
CA ASP A 90 -4.97 -12.79 -22.44
C ASP A 90 -5.40 -12.92 -20.98
N LYS A 91 -4.98 -13.94 -20.26
CA LYS A 91 -5.19 -14.10 -18.82
C LYS A 91 -4.48 -12.98 -18.04
N ALA A 92 -3.28 -12.60 -18.45
CA ALA A 92 -2.50 -11.50 -17.85
C ALA A 92 -3.21 -10.16 -18.01
N LYS A 93 -3.75 -9.87 -19.20
CA LYS A 93 -4.58 -8.68 -19.43
C LYS A 93 -5.84 -8.69 -18.58
N GLN A 94 -6.48 -9.85 -18.42
CA GLN A 94 -7.65 -10.00 -17.55
C GLN A 94 -7.29 -9.70 -16.10
N VAL A 95 -6.20 -10.26 -15.56
CA VAL A 95 -5.73 -9.97 -14.20
C VAL A 95 -5.39 -8.49 -14.04
N ALA A 96 -4.71 -7.88 -15.02
CA ALA A 96 -4.40 -6.46 -15.00
C ALA A 96 -5.66 -5.58 -14.88
N LEU A 97 -6.70 -5.89 -15.65
CA LEU A 97 -7.99 -5.16 -15.63
C LEU A 97 -8.76 -5.35 -14.32
N LEU A 98 -8.70 -6.56 -13.73
CA LEU A 98 -9.37 -6.87 -12.46
C LEU A 98 -8.61 -6.35 -11.25
N THR A 99 -7.33 -5.98 -11.40
CA THR A 99 -6.52 -5.52 -10.27
C THR A 99 -6.93 -4.14 -9.81
N LYS A 100 -7.27 -4.02 -8.53
CA LYS A 100 -7.64 -2.78 -7.86
C LYS A 100 -6.77 -2.55 -6.62
N ASP A 101 -6.37 -1.31 -6.40
CA ASP A 101 -5.86 -0.91 -5.09
C ASP A 101 -7.01 -0.87 -4.09
N ILE A 102 -6.76 -1.22 -2.81
CA ILE A 102 -7.79 -1.24 -1.78
C ILE A 102 -8.50 0.10 -1.62
N HIS A 103 -7.78 1.21 -1.73
CA HIS A 103 -8.36 2.55 -1.57
C HIS A 103 -9.25 2.91 -2.77
N GLU A 104 -8.81 2.56 -3.99
CA GLU A 104 -9.58 2.72 -5.23
C GLU A 104 -10.89 1.94 -5.13
N LEU A 105 -10.80 0.66 -4.75
CA LEU A 105 -11.97 -0.21 -4.65
C LEU A 105 -12.99 0.32 -3.63
N LEU A 106 -12.54 0.69 -2.43
CA LEU A 106 -13.43 1.17 -1.37
C LEU A 106 -14.20 2.42 -1.80
N VAL A 107 -13.53 3.36 -2.46
CA VAL A 107 -14.20 4.59 -2.95
C VAL A 107 -15.16 4.28 -4.10
N GLU A 108 -14.80 3.39 -5.03
CA GLU A 108 -15.69 2.97 -6.12
C GLU A 108 -16.97 2.27 -5.61
N TYR A 109 -16.87 1.53 -4.51
CA TYR A 109 -18.00 0.82 -3.88
C TYR A 109 -18.73 1.66 -2.83
N GLU A 110 -18.45 2.97 -2.76
CA GLU A 110 -19.11 3.89 -1.82
C GLU A 110 -19.10 3.35 -0.37
N PHE A 111 -17.90 3.02 0.13
CA PHE A 111 -17.73 2.40 1.45
C PHE A 111 -18.48 3.17 2.55
N GLU A 112 -18.98 2.45 3.55
CA GLU A 112 -19.68 3.03 4.70
C GLU A 112 -18.70 3.80 5.60
N ALA A 113 -18.88 5.11 5.74
CA ALA A 113 -18.05 5.92 6.60
C ALA A 113 -18.25 5.54 8.09
N PRO A 114 -17.17 5.50 8.92
CA PRO A 114 -17.31 5.26 10.34
C PRO A 114 -18.10 6.37 11.03
N THR A 115 -18.83 6.02 12.10
CA THR A 115 -19.68 6.95 12.87
C THR A 115 -19.05 7.38 14.20
N LYS A 116 -18.10 6.61 14.73
CA LYS A 116 -17.43 6.90 16.00
C LYS A 116 -16.11 7.64 15.77
N PRO A 117 -15.79 8.64 16.62
CA PRO A 117 -14.56 9.43 16.44
C PRO A 117 -13.31 8.64 16.81
N LEU A 118 -12.31 8.72 15.93
CA LEU A 118 -10.93 8.32 16.18
C LEU A 118 -10.08 9.60 16.30
N ASN A 119 -9.98 10.16 17.52
CA ASN A 119 -9.29 11.42 17.77
C ASN A 119 -7.78 11.24 17.65
N VAL A 120 -7.22 11.51 16.48
CA VAL A 120 -5.80 11.33 16.16
C VAL A 120 -5.37 12.30 15.07
N LYS A 121 -4.12 12.80 15.16
CA LYS A 121 -3.49 13.59 14.09
C LYS A 121 -2.72 12.66 13.17
N VAL A 122 -3.08 12.69 11.90
CA VAL A 122 -2.50 11.82 10.85
C VAL A 122 -1.92 12.68 9.74
N THR A 123 -0.76 12.30 9.25
CA THR A 123 -0.24 12.79 7.97
C THR A 123 -0.18 11.64 6.96
N TYR A 124 -0.27 11.93 5.66
CA TYR A 124 -0.27 10.89 4.63
C TYR A 124 0.94 11.01 3.71
N GLN A 125 1.68 9.91 3.55
CA GLN A 125 2.78 9.78 2.60
C GLN A 125 2.28 9.06 1.36
N ASP A 126 2.33 9.75 0.21
CA ASP A 126 1.95 9.17 -1.08
C ASP A 126 2.97 8.12 -1.55
N PRO A 127 2.60 6.84 -1.66
CA PRO A 127 3.47 5.86 -2.29
C PRO A 127 3.67 6.19 -3.77
N CYS A 128 4.91 6.26 -4.22
CA CYS A 128 5.22 6.67 -5.61
C CYS A 128 4.55 5.78 -6.67
N HIS A 129 4.40 4.47 -6.40
CA HIS A 129 3.69 3.55 -7.30
C HIS A 129 2.17 3.81 -7.32
N LEU A 130 1.59 4.25 -6.20
CA LEU A 130 0.17 4.62 -6.18
C LEU A 130 -0.06 5.92 -6.94
N LEU A 131 0.74 6.94 -6.62
CA LEU A 131 0.64 8.28 -7.19
C LEU A 131 0.98 8.30 -8.69
N ASN A 132 2.17 7.81 -9.06
CA ASN A 132 2.73 8.03 -10.40
C ASN A 132 2.40 6.91 -11.38
N VAL A 133 2.29 5.66 -10.93
CA VAL A 133 2.02 4.50 -11.79
C VAL A 133 0.52 4.24 -11.87
N GLN A 134 -0.13 4.05 -10.73
CA GLN A 134 -1.57 3.76 -10.70
C GLN A 134 -2.45 5.02 -10.80
N ARG A 135 -1.89 6.23 -10.61
CA ARG A 135 -2.58 7.53 -10.66
C ARG A 135 -3.74 7.65 -9.67
N ILE A 136 -3.57 7.03 -8.50
CA ILE A 136 -4.53 7.07 -7.39
C ILE A 136 -4.00 8.05 -6.34
N THR A 137 -4.66 9.21 -6.22
CA THR A 137 -4.24 10.33 -5.34
C THR A 137 -5.26 10.63 -4.27
N ASP A 138 -6.53 10.68 -4.63
CA ASP A 138 -7.60 11.21 -3.79
C ASP A 138 -8.22 10.15 -2.89
N ALA A 139 -8.27 8.90 -3.35
CA ALA A 139 -8.94 7.82 -2.63
C ALA A 139 -8.39 7.58 -1.19
N PRO A 140 -7.06 7.52 -0.94
CA PRO A 140 -6.56 7.39 0.42
C PRO A 140 -6.95 8.57 1.33
N ARG A 141 -6.93 9.80 0.80
CA ARG A 141 -7.32 11.01 1.53
C ARG A 141 -8.82 11.04 1.79
N ALA A 142 -9.65 10.62 0.84
CA ALA A 142 -11.10 10.50 1.01
C ALA A 142 -11.44 9.55 2.16
N ILE A 143 -10.76 8.40 2.24
CA ILE A 143 -10.93 7.45 3.35
C ILE A 143 -10.51 8.07 4.68
N LEU A 144 -9.34 8.70 4.77
CA LEU A 144 -8.87 9.32 6.01
C LEU A 144 -9.82 10.44 6.47
N ASN A 145 -10.27 11.29 5.55
CA ASN A 145 -11.20 12.39 5.85
C ASN A 145 -12.60 11.92 6.23
N SER A 146 -13.00 10.69 5.90
CA SER A 146 -14.29 10.12 6.30
C SER A 146 -14.34 9.68 7.76
N ILE A 147 -13.17 9.54 8.42
CA ILE A 147 -13.08 9.08 9.81
C ILE A 147 -13.34 10.25 10.76
N PRO A 148 -14.44 10.28 11.54
CA PRO A 148 -14.71 11.36 12.47
C PRO A 148 -13.58 11.53 13.49
N GLY A 149 -13.23 12.77 13.82
CA GLY A 149 -12.19 13.10 14.81
C GLY A 149 -10.75 12.90 14.32
N LEU A 150 -10.52 12.30 13.15
CA LEU A 150 -9.20 12.27 12.53
C LEU A 150 -8.88 13.64 11.91
N GLU A 151 -7.75 14.21 12.31
CA GLU A 151 -7.21 15.45 11.72
C GLU A 151 -6.13 15.10 10.71
N LEU A 152 -6.44 15.20 9.41
CA LEU A 152 -5.47 14.97 8.35
C LEU A 152 -4.64 16.22 8.11
N ILE A 153 -3.32 16.11 8.33
CA ILE A 153 -2.35 17.18 8.11
C ILE A 153 -1.55 16.84 6.86
N GLU A 154 -1.56 17.72 5.87
CA GLU A 154 -0.81 17.50 4.63
C GLU A 154 0.69 17.44 4.89
N LEU A 155 1.34 16.45 4.29
CA LEU A 155 2.77 16.24 4.39
C LEU A 155 3.52 17.13 3.41
N GLY A 156 4.47 17.91 3.92
CA GLY A 156 5.42 18.60 3.05
C GLY A 156 6.17 17.61 2.16
N GLU A 157 6.22 17.85 0.86
CA GLU A 157 6.85 16.96 -0.13
C GLU A 157 6.25 15.52 -0.12
N ALA A 158 4.94 15.39 0.04
CA ALA A 158 4.26 14.10 0.12
C ALA A 158 4.61 13.17 -1.05
N ALA A 159 4.71 13.72 -2.26
CA ALA A 159 5.03 13.00 -3.50
C ALA A 159 6.52 12.61 -3.67
N VAL A 160 7.44 13.17 -2.85
CA VAL A 160 8.86 12.79 -2.91
C VAL A 160 9.04 11.38 -2.38
N CYS A 161 9.88 10.58 -3.04
CA CYS A 161 10.13 9.19 -2.66
C CYS A 161 10.62 9.07 -1.22
N CYS A 162 10.16 8.02 -0.52
CA CYS A 162 10.63 7.69 0.84
C CYS A 162 12.05 7.10 0.89
N GLY A 163 12.63 6.78 -0.27
CA GLY A 163 13.96 6.17 -0.38
C GLY A 163 13.99 4.64 -0.46
N SER A 164 12.87 3.93 -0.21
CA SER A 164 12.82 2.46 -0.27
C SER A 164 13.10 1.93 -1.68
N ALA A 165 12.32 2.34 -2.68
CA ALA A 165 12.47 2.05 -4.12
C ALA A 165 12.92 0.61 -4.44
N GLY A 166 12.22 -0.39 -3.93
CA GLY A 166 12.51 -1.80 -4.17
C GLY A 166 13.89 -2.21 -3.67
N THR A 167 14.77 -2.68 -4.57
CA THR A 167 16.13 -3.09 -4.26
C THR A 167 17.11 -1.92 -4.12
N TYR A 168 16.69 -0.69 -4.48
CA TYR A 168 17.53 0.51 -4.41
C TYR A 168 18.07 0.77 -2.99
N SER A 169 17.25 0.58 -1.96
CA SER A 169 17.68 0.73 -0.57
C SER A 169 18.81 -0.22 -0.15
N LEU A 170 19.00 -1.33 -0.86
CA LEU A 170 20.08 -2.29 -0.61
C LEU A 170 21.35 -1.93 -1.38
N THR A 171 21.21 -1.39 -2.61
CA THR A 171 22.31 -1.08 -3.52
C THR A 171 22.82 0.34 -3.40
N GLN A 172 21.95 1.30 -3.02
CA GLN A 172 22.24 2.73 -2.89
C GLN A 172 21.89 3.23 -1.47
N ARG A 173 22.47 2.59 -0.47
CA ARG A 173 22.14 2.77 0.94
C ARG A 173 22.22 4.20 1.43
N GLU A 174 23.27 4.92 1.02
CA GLU A 174 23.49 6.30 1.45
C GLU A 174 22.39 7.23 0.95
N MET A 175 22.07 7.19 -0.34
CA MET A 175 21.02 8.02 -0.93
C MET A 175 19.64 7.64 -0.37
N SER A 176 19.38 6.34 -0.22
CA SER A 176 18.15 5.84 0.41
C SER A 176 17.97 6.38 1.82
N ALA A 177 19.02 6.36 2.65
CA ALA A 177 19.00 6.91 4.01
C ALA A 177 18.77 8.43 4.02
N GLN A 178 19.42 9.18 3.11
CA GLN A 178 19.20 10.64 2.98
C GLN A 178 17.75 10.97 2.62
N LEU A 179 17.15 10.26 1.67
CA LEU A 179 15.74 10.42 1.28
C LEU A 179 14.80 10.07 2.44
N GLY A 180 15.07 8.95 3.13
CA GLY A 180 14.32 8.53 4.30
C GLY A 180 14.33 9.57 5.41
N LYS A 181 15.50 10.07 5.79
CA LYS A 181 15.65 11.13 6.80
C LYS A 181 14.94 12.43 6.41
N ARG A 182 15.07 12.85 5.16
CA ARG A 182 14.34 14.02 4.64
C ARG A 182 12.83 13.84 4.80
N LYS A 183 12.31 12.69 4.41
CA LYS A 183 10.88 12.36 4.56
C LYS A 183 10.46 12.31 6.02
N ALA A 184 11.24 11.65 6.89
CA ALA A 184 10.95 11.56 8.32
C ALA A 184 10.93 12.93 9.01
N ARG A 185 11.86 13.83 8.66
CA ARG A 185 11.85 15.21 9.17
C ARG A 185 10.58 15.98 8.75
N ASN A 186 10.13 15.82 7.50
CA ASN A 186 8.88 16.41 7.04
C ASN A 186 7.67 15.84 7.82
N VAL A 187 7.67 14.53 8.11
CA VAL A 187 6.63 13.88 8.95
C VAL A 187 6.63 14.48 10.36
N VAL A 188 7.79 14.56 11.01
CA VAL A 188 7.93 15.12 12.35
C VAL A 188 7.47 16.59 12.39
N ALA A 189 7.79 17.37 11.36
CA ALA A 189 7.40 18.77 11.26
C ALA A 189 5.87 18.97 11.20
N THR A 190 5.07 17.98 10.81
CA THR A 190 3.61 18.05 10.85
C THR A 190 3.04 18.01 12.28
N GLY A 191 3.78 17.48 13.24
CA GLY A 191 3.29 17.18 14.59
C GLY A 191 2.27 16.05 14.65
N ALA A 192 2.10 15.29 13.56
CA ALA A 192 1.19 14.14 13.50
C ALA A 192 1.64 12.98 14.40
N GLU A 193 0.68 12.28 14.96
CA GLU A 193 0.90 11.09 15.80
C GLU A 193 1.13 9.83 14.95
N ILE A 194 0.57 9.87 13.73
CA ILE A 194 0.64 8.76 12.79
C ILE A 194 1.00 9.30 11.40
N VAL A 195 1.91 8.61 10.70
CA VAL A 195 2.06 8.73 9.26
C VAL A 195 1.40 7.52 8.60
N ALA A 196 0.39 7.78 7.76
CA ALA A 196 -0.30 6.75 7.01
C ALA A 196 0.35 6.56 5.63
N THR A 197 0.35 5.32 5.13
CA THR A 197 0.82 4.97 3.79
C THR A 197 0.06 3.74 3.26
N GLY A 198 0.25 3.38 1.99
CA GLY A 198 -0.36 2.20 1.34
C GLY A 198 0.66 1.27 0.69
N ASN A 199 1.92 1.26 1.18
CA ASN A 199 2.95 0.42 0.59
C ASN A 199 3.95 -0.11 1.63
N PRO A 200 4.21 -1.44 1.67
CA PRO A 200 5.07 -2.03 2.70
C PRO A 200 6.51 -1.52 2.69
N GLY A 201 7.11 -1.33 1.50
CA GLY A 201 8.45 -0.76 1.41
C GLY A 201 8.53 0.66 1.94
N CYS A 202 7.50 1.49 1.71
CA CYS A 202 7.41 2.83 2.29
C CYS A 202 7.22 2.77 3.80
N ALA A 203 6.36 1.88 4.29
CA ALA A 203 6.12 1.72 5.73
C ALA A 203 7.40 1.35 6.49
N MET A 204 8.14 0.36 6.00
CA MET A 204 9.42 -0.08 6.59
C MET A 204 10.46 1.04 6.57
N GLN A 205 10.58 1.75 5.45
CA GLN A 205 11.55 2.84 5.31
C GLN A 205 11.23 4.02 6.22
N LEU A 206 9.95 4.38 6.35
CA LEU A 206 9.50 5.43 7.25
C LEU A 206 9.74 5.07 8.72
N ASP A 207 9.42 3.85 9.13
CA ASP A 207 9.61 3.37 10.49
C ASP A 207 11.09 3.42 10.90
N PHE A 208 11.97 2.93 10.01
CA PHE A 208 13.41 3.01 10.19
C PHE A 208 13.90 4.47 10.30
N ALA A 209 13.52 5.32 9.34
CA ALA A 209 13.99 6.70 9.28
C ALA A 209 13.45 7.58 10.43
N LEU A 210 12.22 7.35 10.89
CA LEU A 210 11.65 8.01 12.06
C LEU A 210 12.39 7.63 13.33
N THR A 211 12.77 6.35 13.46
CA THR A 211 13.61 5.87 14.59
C THR A 211 14.96 6.58 14.59
N GLU A 212 15.63 6.71 13.43
CA GLU A 212 16.90 7.43 13.32
C GLU A 212 16.77 8.90 13.72
N VAL A 213 15.75 9.61 13.19
CA VAL A 213 15.52 11.02 13.51
C VAL A 213 15.21 11.24 15.00
N ALA A 214 14.43 10.33 15.61
CA ALA A 214 14.16 10.38 17.05
C ALA A 214 15.40 10.18 17.93
N THR A 215 16.40 9.44 17.44
CA THR A 215 17.68 9.28 18.16
C THR A 215 18.58 10.52 18.04
N GLU A 216 18.45 11.30 16.95
CA GLU A 216 19.17 12.57 16.74
C GLU A 216 18.63 13.70 17.63
N ASP A 217 17.34 13.69 17.95
CA ASP A 217 16.69 14.68 18.81
C ASP A 217 15.73 14.01 19.80
N SER A 218 16.15 13.92 21.06
CA SER A 218 15.38 13.29 22.15
C SER A 218 14.03 13.98 22.45
N ASN A 219 13.79 15.19 21.95
CA ASN A 219 12.51 15.89 22.07
C ASN A 219 11.52 15.53 20.94
N THR A 220 11.95 14.74 19.96
CA THR A 220 11.10 14.32 18.85
C THR A 220 10.03 13.36 19.35
N ARG A 221 8.75 13.73 19.17
CA ARG A 221 7.62 12.85 19.50
C ARG A 221 7.66 11.62 18.57
N SER A 222 7.48 10.44 19.13
CA SER A 222 7.42 9.20 18.35
C SER A 222 6.15 9.21 17.47
N THR A 223 6.34 9.29 16.15
CA THR A 223 5.28 9.13 15.16
C THR A 223 5.21 7.67 14.73
N LYS A 224 4.02 7.08 14.70
CA LYS A 224 3.80 5.68 14.31
C LYS A 224 3.49 5.57 12.82
N VAL A 225 3.98 4.54 12.17
CA VAL A 225 3.60 4.20 10.78
C VAL A 225 2.39 3.28 10.79
N ARG A 226 1.37 3.57 9.96
CA ARG A 226 0.16 2.76 9.80
C ARG A 226 -0.26 2.72 8.33
N TYR A 227 -1.02 1.69 7.96
CA TYR A 227 -1.71 1.70 6.67
C TYR A 227 -3.04 2.44 6.81
N VAL A 228 -3.50 3.03 5.71
CA VAL A 228 -4.80 3.73 5.70
C VAL A 228 -5.93 2.77 6.08
N VAL A 229 -5.89 1.53 5.57
CA VAL A 229 -6.89 0.50 5.86
C VAL A 229 -6.88 0.09 7.34
N ASP A 230 -5.73 0.12 8.03
CA ASP A 230 -5.65 -0.16 9.47
C ASP A 230 -6.41 0.90 10.28
N LEU A 231 -6.32 2.18 9.88
CA LEU A 231 -7.03 3.27 10.54
C LEU A 231 -8.54 3.18 10.34
N LEU A 232 -8.97 2.78 9.14
CA LEU A 232 -10.38 2.56 8.85
C LEU A 232 -10.93 1.36 9.65
N ASP A 233 -10.20 0.25 9.71
CA ASP A 233 -10.57 -0.92 10.52
C ASP A 233 -10.64 -0.56 12.01
N GLN A 234 -9.68 0.22 12.51
CA GLN A 234 -9.69 0.70 13.89
C GLN A 234 -10.93 1.57 14.18
N ALA A 235 -11.30 2.47 13.28
CA ALA A 235 -12.50 3.29 13.43
C ALA A 235 -13.78 2.45 13.45
N TYR A 236 -13.89 1.45 12.58
CA TYR A 236 -15.01 0.49 12.62
C TYR A 236 -15.04 -0.36 13.90
N ALA A 237 -13.88 -0.70 14.46
CA ALA A 237 -13.82 -1.45 15.71
C ALA A 237 -14.43 -0.68 16.90
N LEU A 238 -14.29 0.66 16.91
CA LEU A 238 -14.90 1.51 17.94
C LEU A 238 -16.42 1.46 17.96
N GLU A 239 -17.06 1.14 16.84
CA GLU A 239 -18.52 1.04 16.76
C GLU A 239 -19.08 -0.22 17.43
N ARG A 240 -18.23 -1.24 17.60
CA ARG A 240 -18.59 -2.52 18.22
C ARG A 240 -18.36 -2.55 19.73
N SER A 241 -17.73 -1.51 20.27
CA SER A 241 -17.49 -1.29 21.70
C SER A 241 -18.50 -0.31 22.31
#